data_2527a9a33450a4b157fb579ccb87b04d
#
_entry.id   2527a9a33450a4b157fb579ccb87b04d
#
_cell.length_a   1.000
_cell.length_b   1.000
_cell.length_c   1.000
_cell.angle_alpha   90.00
_cell.angle_beta   90.00
_cell.angle_gamma   90.00
#
_symmetry.space_group_name_H-M   'P 1'
#
loop_
_entity.id
_entity.type
_entity.pdbx_description
1 polymer ?
#
loop_
_entity_poly.entity_id
_entity_poly.type
_entity_poly.pdbx_seq_one_letter_code
_entity_poly.pdbx_strand_id
1 'polypeptide(L)'
;MFSAVTRPRCRYCSALLYAAALIAMRDASAFIFADGTTTRCTVRGGAVAEVAASAGHPVVARGRIAITEPAGSGYRIIWNDAQLKTLPPEMHDFIFFHECAHALVTTTDELTANCVGLQIMRAAGRAGVAVEARLAAFYGPGNEYWRKTVECANAVKDPAKPHG
;
A
#
# COMPACT_ATOMS: atom_id res chain seq x y z
N MET A 1 -24.33 -19.84 -66.15
CA MET A 1 -25.24 -19.26 -65.14
C MET A 1 -24.63 -19.51 -63.76
N PHE A 2 -23.94 -18.51 -63.20
CA PHE A 2 -23.35 -18.60 -61.84
C PHE A 2 -24.16 -17.70 -60.89
N SER A 3 -24.86 -18.29 -59.92
CA SER A 3 -25.61 -17.58 -58.91
C SER A 3 -24.63 -17.06 -57.83
N ALA A 4 -24.61 -15.76 -57.64
CA ALA A 4 -23.87 -15.11 -56.55
C ALA A 4 -24.62 -15.26 -55.22
N VAL A 5 -24.01 -15.95 -54.27
CA VAL A 5 -24.52 -16.07 -52.90
C VAL A 5 -24.04 -14.82 -52.10
N THR A 6 -24.98 -13.93 -51.82
CA THR A 6 -24.77 -12.75 -50.96
C THR A 6 -24.78 -13.18 -49.49
N ARG A 7 -23.64 -13.01 -48.78
CA ARG A 7 -23.52 -13.24 -47.34
C ARG A 7 -24.11 -12.02 -46.57
N PRO A 8 -25.00 -12.22 -45.58
CA PRO A 8 -25.49 -11.12 -44.76
C PRO A 8 -24.38 -10.57 -43.88
N ARG A 9 -24.15 -9.25 -43.97
CA ARG A 9 -23.24 -8.51 -43.08
C ARG A 9 -23.94 -8.33 -41.75
N CYS A 10 -23.47 -9.00 -40.70
CA CYS A 10 -23.93 -8.81 -39.33
C CYS A 10 -23.47 -7.43 -38.83
N ARG A 11 -24.39 -6.44 -38.86
CA ARG A 11 -24.13 -5.04 -38.41
C ARG A 11 -24.09 -4.87 -36.88
N TYR A 12 -24.31 -5.94 -36.13
CA TYR A 12 -24.37 -5.89 -34.65
C TYR A 12 -23.21 -6.57 -33.94
N CYS A 13 -22.26 -7.20 -34.66
CA CYS A 13 -21.14 -7.88 -34.01
C CYS A 13 -20.03 -6.94 -33.48
N SER A 14 -19.99 -5.67 -33.92
CA SER A 14 -18.95 -4.72 -33.46
C SER A 14 -19.28 -3.97 -32.17
N ALA A 15 -20.56 -3.95 -31.76
CA ALA A 15 -20.95 -3.19 -30.56
C ALA A 15 -20.76 -3.97 -29.24
N LEU A 16 -20.67 -5.30 -29.30
CA LEU A 16 -20.54 -6.14 -28.09
C LEU A 16 -19.10 -6.28 -27.57
N LEU A 17 -18.09 -5.97 -28.39
CA LEU A 17 -16.67 -6.05 -27.98
C LEU A 17 -16.16 -4.80 -27.22
N TYR A 18 -16.86 -3.67 -27.28
CA TYR A 18 -16.48 -2.47 -26.56
C TYR A 18 -17.04 -2.38 -25.13
N ALA A 19 -18.07 -3.14 -24.81
CA ALA A 19 -18.68 -3.13 -23.46
C ALA A 19 -17.90 -3.96 -22.44
N ALA A 20 -17.03 -4.89 -22.87
CA ALA A 20 -16.28 -5.76 -21.95
C ALA A 20 -14.98 -5.15 -21.41
N ALA A 21 -14.51 -4.02 -21.97
CA ALA A 21 -13.24 -3.40 -21.59
C ALA A 21 -13.36 -2.33 -20.48
N LEU A 22 -14.57 -2.01 -20.01
CA LEU A 22 -14.80 -0.97 -19.00
C LEU A 22 -15.04 -1.48 -17.58
N ILE A 23 -14.86 -2.79 -17.31
CA ILE A 23 -15.22 -3.37 -16.00
C ILE A 23 -14.00 -3.60 -15.08
N ALA A 24 -12.81 -3.13 -15.39
CA ALA A 24 -11.62 -3.48 -14.60
C ALA A 24 -10.79 -2.31 -14.06
N MET A 25 -11.33 -1.10 -13.98
CA MET A 25 -10.72 -0.07 -13.11
C MET A 25 -11.59 0.05 -11.86
N ARG A 26 -11.48 -0.93 -10.95
CA ARG A 26 -11.82 -0.66 -9.56
C ARG A 26 -10.80 0.37 -9.09
N ASP A 27 -11.29 1.57 -8.85
CA ASP A 27 -10.50 2.61 -8.20
C ASP A 27 -9.79 2.01 -7.00
N ALA A 28 -8.45 2.05 -7.01
CA ALA A 28 -7.67 1.71 -5.84
C ALA A 28 -8.17 2.62 -4.72
N SER A 29 -8.80 2.03 -3.70
CA SER A 29 -9.31 2.79 -2.57
C SER A 29 -8.15 3.52 -1.91
N ALA A 30 -8.29 4.83 -1.69
CA ALA A 30 -7.29 5.57 -0.92
C ALA A 30 -7.30 5.07 0.53
N PHE A 31 -6.12 4.95 1.15
CA PHE A 31 -6.02 4.69 2.58
C PHE A 31 -6.57 5.88 3.36
N ILE A 32 -7.29 5.61 4.44
CA ILE A 32 -7.86 6.64 5.33
C ILE A 32 -7.08 6.58 6.64
N PHE A 33 -6.34 7.64 6.96
CA PHE A 33 -5.65 7.77 8.23
C PHE A 33 -6.62 7.90 9.41
N ALA A 34 -6.12 7.71 10.63
CA ALA A 34 -6.92 7.78 11.84
C ALA A 34 -7.60 9.15 12.07
N ASP A 35 -7.08 10.23 11.49
CA ASP A 35 -7.67 11.57 11.50
C ASP A 35 -8.70 11.81 10.39
N GLY A 36 -9.01 10.79 9.58
CA GLY A 36 -9.95 10.85 8.46
C GLY A 36 -9.37 11.41 7.16
N THR A 37 -8.12 11.86 7.14
CA THR A 37 -7.48 12.30 5.89
C THR A 37 -7.11 11.10 5.03
N THR A 38 -7.09 11.29 3.70
CA THR A 38 -6.83 10.22 2.74
C THR A 38 -5.45 10.35 2.11
N THR A 39 -4.86 9.20 1.77
CA THR A 39 -3.58 9.13 1.06
C THR A 39 -3.55 7.92 0.13
N ARG A 40 -2.52 7.84 -0.69
CA ARG A 40 -2.23 6.66 -1.55
C ARG A 40 -0.75 6.37 -1.52
N CYS A 41 -0.40 5.10 -1.47
CA CYS A 41 0.96 4.69 -1.70
C CYS A 41 1.32 4.92 -3.17
N THR A 42 2.39 5.69 -3.41
CA THR A 42 2.88 5.98 -4.76
C THR A 42 4.34 5.58 -4.87
N VAL A 43 4.66 4.80 -5.88
CA VAL A 43 6.01 4.36 -6.22
C VAL A 43 6.38 4.86 -7.61
N ARG A 44 7.62 4.63 -8.05
CA ARG A 44 8.11 5.12 -9.35
C ARG A 44 7.25 4.72 -10.55
N GLY A 45 6.51 3.59 -10.45
CA GLY A 45 5.62 3.07 -11.50
C GLY A 45 4.18 3.58 -11.43
N GLY A 46 3.84 4.41 -10.44
CA GLY A 46 2.48 4.91 -10.22
C GLY A 46 1.93 4.58 -8.84
N ALA A 47 0.62 4.70 -8.68
CA ALA A 47 -0.06 4.35 -7.43
C ALA A 47 -0.09 2.83 -7.23
N VAL A 48 0.22 2.39 -6.00
CA VAL A 48 0.05 1.00 -5.57
C VAL A 48 -1.44 0.73 -5.37
N ALA A 49 -1.94 -0.38 -5.88
CA ALA A 49 -3.33 -0.77 -5.67
C ALA A 49 -3.55 -1.16 -4.20
N GLU A 50 -4.60 -0.63 -3.60
CA GLU A 50 -4.98 -0.92 -2.22
C GLU A 50 -6.34 -1.62 -2.22
N VAL A 51 -6.44 -2.79 -1.59
CA VAL A 51 -7.64 -3.62 -1.60
C VAL A 51 -7.93 -4.20 -0.22
N ALA A 52 -9.21 -4.32 0.12
CA ALA A 52 -9.62 -5.04 1.32
C ALA A 52 -9.45 -6.55 1.12
N ALA A 53 -8.97 -7.26 2.13
CA ALA A 53 -8.84 -8.71 2.11
C ALA A 53 -10.22 -9.37 2.15
N SER A 54 -10.44 -10.38 1.30
CA SER A 54 -11.60 -11.27 1.45
C SER A 54 -11.45 -12.16 2.69
N ALA A 55 -12.56 -12.67 3.21
CA ALA A 55 -12.56 -13.52 4.42
C ALA A 55 -11.66 -14.76 4.33
N GLY A 56 -11.46 -15.32 3.13
CA GLY A 56 -10.58 -16.47 2.90
C GLY A 56 -9.12 -16.12 2.60
N HIS A 57 -8.78 -14.83 2.55
CA HIS A 57 -7.42 -14.44 2.22
C HIS A 57 -6.43 -14.79 3.36
N PRO A 58 -5.19 -15.25 3.04
CA PRO A 58 -4.18 -15.63 4.06
C PRO A 58 -3.87 -14.53 5.08
N VAL A 59 -3.98 -13.27 4.72
CA VAL A 59 -3.84 -12.11 5.62
C VAL A 59 -4.85 -12.19 6.76
N VAL A 60 -6.12 -12.49 6.46
CA VAL A 60 -7.19 -12.62 7.45
C VAL A 60 -7.02 -13.91 8.25
N ALA A 61 -6.80 -15.04 7.58
CA ALA A 61 -6.65 -16.35 8.22
C ALA A 61 -5.47 -16.41 9.21
N ARG A 62 -4.43 -15.64 8.98
CA ARG A 62 -3.22 -15.56 9.85
C ARG A 62 -3.28 -14.40 10.84
N GLY A 63 -4.39 -13.66 10.91
CA GLY A 63 -4.52 -12.50 11.80
C GLY A 63 -3.53 -11.36 11.53
N ARG A 64 -2.99 -11.27 10.29
CA ARG A 64 -2.13 -10.16 9.90
C ARG A 64 -2.95 -8.91 9.66
N ILE A 65 -2.32 -7.74 9.83
CA ILE A 65 -2.97 -6.44 9.61
C ILE A 65 -3.01 -6.11 8.12
N ALA A 66 -1.91 -6.35 7.42
CA ALA A 66 -1.78 -6.11 5.99
C ALA A 66 -0.69 -7.01 5.38
N ILE A 67 -0.56 -6.94 4.07
CA ILE A 67 0.57 -7.46 3.32
C ILE A 67 0.73 -6.70 2.01
N THR A 68 1.97 -6.42 1.65
CA THR A 68 2.34 -5.93 0.34
C THR A 68 2.87 -7.09 -0.50
N GLU A 69 2.29 -7.31 -1.67
CA GLU A 69 2.68 -8.39 -2.56
C GLU A 69 2.81 -7.93 -4.02
N PRO A 70 3.61 -8.62 -4.85
CA PRO A 70 3.69 -8.35 -6.29
C PRO A 70 2.32 -8.51 -6.96
N ALA A 71 1.98 -7.60 -7.89
CA ALA A 71 0.75 -7.63 -8.65
C ALA A 71 0.99 -7.07 -10.06
N GLY A 72 0.94 -7.92 -11.07
CA GLY A 72 1.29 -7.53 -12.45
C GLY A 72 2.72 -7.01 -12.54
N SER A 73 2.91 -5.81 -13.06
CA SER A 73 4.21 -5.14 -13.14
C SER A 73 4.57 -4.29 -11.92
N GLY A 74 3.76 -4.32 -10.86
CA GLY A 74 3.93 -3.50 -9.66
C GLY A 74 3.60 -4.26 -8.38
N TYR A 75 2.99 -3.55 -7.45
CA TYR A 75 2.61 -4.07 -6.13
C TYR A 75 1.15 -3.75 -5.84
N ARG A 76 0.58 -4.51 -4.91
CA ARG A 76 -0.68 -4.17 -4.23
C ARG A 76 -0.52 -4.35 -2.72
N ILE A 77 -1.26 -3.56 -1.97
CA ILE A 77 -1.39 -3.70 -0.52
C ILE A 77 -2.77 -4.29 -0.24
N ILE A 78 -2.81 -5.34 0.57
CA ILE A 78 -4.05 -6.03 0.95
C ILE A 78 -4.28 -5.79 2.43
N TRP A 79 -5.39 -5.13 2.77
CA TRP A 79 -5.74 -4.70 4.11
C TRP A 79 -6.69 -5.70 4.80
N ASN A 80 -6.37 -6.08 6.03
CA ASN A 80 -7.32 -6.69 6.95
C ASN A 80 -7.98 -5.58 7.78
N ASP A 81 -9.04 -4.99 7.24
CA ASP A 81 -9.71 -3.83 7.82
C ASP A 81 -10.20 -4.09 9.26
N ALA A 82 -10.56 -5.34 9.58
CA ALA A 82 -10.99 -5.70 10.92
C ALA A 82 -9.85 -5.56 11.94
N GLN A 83 -8.65 -6.01 11.60
CA GLN A 83 -7.48 -5.88 12.45
C GLN A 83 -6.94 -4.45 12.46
N LEU A 84 -6.91 -3.79 11.30
CA LEU A 84 -6.43 -2.41 11.18
C LEU A 84 -7.20 -1.46 12.12
N LYS A 85 -8.53 -1.62 12.22
CA LYS A 85 -9.40 -0.82 13.09
C LYS A 85 -9.18 -1.03 14.60
N THR A 86 -8.47 -2.09 14.98
CA THR A 86 -8.15 -2.35 16.41
C THR A 86 -6.88 -1.65 16.87
N LEU A 87 -6.12 -1.08 15.95
CA LEU A 87 -4.84 -0.45 16.27
C LEU A 87 -5.03 0.94 16.87
N PRO A 88 -4.12 1.36 17.77
CA PRO A 88 -3.99 2.77 18.14
C PRO A 88 -3.76 3.65 16.91
N PRO A 89 -4.23 4.92 16.91
CA PRO A 89 -4.12 5.81 15.74
C PRO A 89 -2.72 5.87 15.13
N GLU A 90 -1.68 5.93 15.93
CA GLU A 90 -0.30 6.03 15.49
C GLU A 90 0.17 4.76 14.76
N MET A 91 -0.21 3.58 15.30
CA MET A 91 0.10 2.30 14.67
C MET A 91 -0.71 2.09 13.40
N HIS A 92 -2.00 2.46 13.41
CA HIS A 92 -2.84 2.45 12.23
C HIS A 92 -2.18 3.22 11.07
N ASP A 93 -1.73 4.44 11.34
CA ASP A 93 -1.09 5.27 10.33
C ASP A 93 0.30 4.74 9.95
N PHE A 94 1.08 4.26 10.93
CA PHE A 94 2.42 3.72 10.69
C PHE A 94 2.41 2.49 9.78
N ILE A 95 1.43 1.59 9.93
CA ILE A 95 1.30 0.40 9.07
C ILE A 95 1.13 0.77 7.59
N PHE A 96 0.42 1.87 7.27
CA PHE A 96 0.35 2.34 5.89
C PHE A 96 1.74 2.66 5.32
N PHE A 97 2.55 3.41 6.06
CA PHE A 97 3.90 3.76 5.63
C PHE A 97 4.83 2.55 5.54
N HIS A 98 4.68 1.59 6.45
CA HIS A 98 5.39 0.32 6.44
C HIS A 98 5.08 -0.49 5.17
N GLU A 99 3.80 -0.71 4.87
CA GLU A 99 3.40 -1.45 3.67
C GLU A 99 3.79 -0.72 2.38
N CYS A 100 3.66 0.60 2.37
CA CYS A 100 4.12 1.40 1.25
C CYS A 100 5.65 1.29 1.04
N ALA A 101 6.42 1.20 2.12
CA ALA A 101 7.87 1.03 2.05
C ALA A 101 8.27 -0.30 1.40
N HIS A 102 7.56 -1.40 1.66
CA HIS A 102 7.78 -2.68 0.95
C HIS A 102 7.73 -2.51 -0.57
N ALA A 103 6.72 -1.80 -1.07
CA ALA A 103 6.59 -1.52 -2.50
C ALA A 103 7.62 -0.51 -3.00
N LEU A 104 7.94 0.53 -2.20
CA LEU A 104 8.81 1.63 -2.60
C LEU A 104 10.26 1.17 -2.82
N VAL A 105 10.79 0.36 -1.91
CA VAL A 105 12.19 -0.13 -1.97
C VAL A 105 12.29 -1.60 -2.36
N THR A 106 11.18 -2.22 -2.77
CA THR A 106 11.14 -3.61 -3.26
C THR A 106 11.80 -4.58 -2.27
N THR A 107 11.38 -4.53 -1.00
CA THR A 107 11.96 -5.35 0.06
C THR A 107 10.92 -6.28 0.69
N THR A 108 11.38 -7.46 1.14
CA THR A 108 10.63 -8.35 2.04
C THR A 108 11.18 -8.31 3.46
N ASP A 109 12.22 -7.50 3.70
CA ASP A 109 12.80 -7.32 5.03
C ASP A 109 12.00 -6.31 5.84
N GLU A 110 11.44 -6.81 6.93
CA GLU A 110 10.53 -6.06 7.81
C GLU A 110 11.23 -4.87 8.51
N LEU A 111 12.52 -5.01 8.84
CA LEU A 111 13.26 -3.93 9.48
C LEU A 111 13.53 -2.80 8.48
N THR A 112 13.88 -3.14 7.25
CA THR A 112 14.03 -2.17 6.16
C THR A 112 12.70 -1.45 5.88
N ALA A 113 11.59 -2.20 5.82
CA ALA A 113 10.27 -1.60 5.62
C ALA A 113 9.88 -0.65 6.76
N ASN A 114 10.11 -1.04 8.01
CA ASN A 114 9.90 -0.16 9.17
C ASN A 114 10.77 1.10 9.13
N CYS A 115 12.05 0.95 8.80
CA CYS A 115 13.01 2.04 8.69
C CYS A 115 12.55 3.09 7.67
N VAL A 116 12.30 2.64 6.43
CA VAL A 116 11.83 3.49 5.34
C VAL A 116 10.42 4.02 5.62
N GLY A 117 9.54 3.19 6.17
CA GLY A 117 8.20 3.59 6.59
C GLY A 117 8.22 4.74 7.59
N LEU A 118 9.08 4.67 8.61
CA LEU A 118 9.23 5.76 9.59
C LEU A 118 9.79 7.03 8.94
N GLN A 119 10.75 6.90 8.00
CA GLN A 119 11.29 8.05 7.27
C GLN A 119 10.22 8.77 6.45
N ILE A 120 9.44 8.04 5.66
CA ILE A 120 8.37 8.66 4.84
C ILE A 120 7.23 9.19 5.71
N MET A 121 6.92 8.56 6.84
CA MET A 121 5.95 9.08 7.82
C MET A 121 6.41 10.42 8.40
N ARG A 122 7.70 10.56 8.76
CA ARG A 122 8.33 11.82 9.19
C ARG A 122 8.27 12.89 8.09
N ALA A 123 8.66 12.52 6.87
CA ALA A 123 8.63 13.44 5.72
C ALA A 123 7.20 13.92 5.40
N ALA A 124 6.20 13.09 5.66
CA ALA A 124 4.77 13.45 5.54
C ALA A 124 4.27 14.31 6.73
N GLY A 125 5.12 14.64 7.70
CA GLY A 125 4.74 15.41 8.90
C GLY A 125 3.85 14.62 9.89
N ARG A 126 3.77 13.29 9.75
CA ARG A 126 2.92 12.43 10.58
C ARG A 126 3.66 11.72 11.71
N ALA A 127 4.99 11.80 11.76
CA ALA A 127 5.80 11.32 12.86
C ALA A 127 6.62 12.45 13.46
N GLY A 128 6.40 12.71 14.74
CA GLY A 128 7.19 13.61 15.56
C GLY A 128 7.45 12.93 16.90
N VAL A 129 8.20 13.57 17.78
CA VAL A 129 8.64 12.99 19.07
C VAL A 129 7.51 12.33 19.85
N ALA A 130 6.34 12.97 19.94
CA ALA A 130 5.20 12.42 20.67
C ALA A 130 4.59 11.18 19.99
N VAL A 131 4.50 11.16 18.66
CA VAL A 131 4.00 10.00 17.89
C VAL A 131 4.97 8.83 18.02
N GLU A 132 6.26 9.07 17.85
CA GLU A 132 7.29 8.03 17.98
C GLU A 132 7.35 7.46 19.40
N ALA A 133 7.13 8.27 20.43
CA ALA A 133 7.02 7.77 21.79
C ALA A 133 5.82 6.83 22.00
N ARG A 134 4.67 7.11 21.35
CA ARG A 134 3.51 6.20 21.39
C ARG A 134 3.73 4.93 20.59
N LEU A 135 4.39 5.02 19.43
CA LEU A 135 4.83 3.84 18.68
C LEU A 135 5.78 2.98 19.50
N ALA A 136 6.77 3.59 20.16
CA ALA A 136 7.68 2.89 21.08
C ALA A 136 6.93 2.18 22.20
N ALA A 137 5.95 2.83 22.79
CA ALA A 137 5.11 2.24 23.85
C ALA A 137 4.30 1.04 23.34
N PHE A 138 3.80 1.08 22.11
CA PHE A 138 3.10 -0.05 21.48
C PHE A 138 4.01 -1.27 21.31
N TYR A 139 5.24 -1.08 20.86
CA TYR A 139 6.23 -2.17 20.74
C TYR A 139 6.71 -2.69 22.11
N GLY A 140 6.53 -1.91 23.15
CA GLY A 140 6.96 -2.22 24.51
C GLY A 140 8.34 -1.65 24.88
N PRO A 141 8.57 -1.44 26.18
CA PRO A 141 9.80 -0.82 26.68
C PRO A 141 11.03 -1.69 26.34
N GLY A 142 12.08 -1.04 25.84
CA GLY A 142 13.33 -1.72 25.49
C GLY A 142 13.25 -2.62 24.24
N ASN A 143 12.19 -2.53 23.47
CA ASN A 143 12.03 -3.35 22.26
C ASN A 143 13.16 -3.06 21.26
N GLU A 144 13.99 -4.06 21.02
CA GLU A 144 15.19 -3.94 20.17
C GLU A 144 14.82 -3.71 18.70
N TYR A 145 13.72 -4.29 18.22
CA TYR A 145 13.26 -4.13 16.86
C TYR A 145 12.87 -2.69 16.58
N TRP A 146 12.09 -2.05 17.49
CA TRP A 146 11.77 -0.64 17.37
C TRP A 146 13.00 0.26 17.49
N ARG A 147 13.92 -0.03 18.42
CA ARG A 147 15.19 0.70 18.54
C ARG A 147 15.98 0.70 17.23
N LYS A 148 16.15 -0.48 16.61
CA LYS A 148 16.81 -0.62 15.30
C LYS A 148 16.08 0.16 14.20
N THR A 149 14.76 0.16 14.21
CA THR A 149 13.93 0.95 13.28
C THR A 149 14.28 2.42 13.38
N VAL A 150 14.29 2.98 14.59
CA VAL A 150 14.59 4.40 14.83
C VAL A 150 16.04 4.74 14.49
N GLU A 151 17.00 3.89 14.87
CA GLU A 151 18.41 4.05 14.54
C GLU A 151 18.63 4.10 13.02
N CYS A 152 18.04 3.17 12.28
CA CYS A 152 18.09 3.15 10.84
C CYS A 152 17.44 4.41 10.24
N ALA A 153 16.26 4.79 10.71
CA ALA A 153 15.56 5.97 10.23
C ALA A 153 16.34 7.29 10.49
N ASN A 154 17.17 7.31 11.53
CA ASN A 154 18.04 8.44 11.84
C ASN A 154 19.35 8.45 11.03
N ALA A 155 19.84 7.27 10.59
CA ALA A 155 21.10 7.15 9.88
C ALA A 155 21.04 7.72 8.46
N VAL A 156 19.87 7.77 7.84
CA VAL A 156 19.68 8.41 6.55
C VAL A 156 19.61 9.92 6.79
N LYS A 157 20.74 10.58 6.63
CA LYS A 157 20.80 12.05 6.66
C LYS A 157 19.85 12.60 5.60
N ASP A 158 19.09 13.62 6.00
CA ASP A 158 18.18 14.38 5.15
C ASP A 158 18.84 14.66 3.77
N PRO A 159 18.31 14.10 2.66
CA PRO A 159 18.85 14.35 1.33
C PRO A 159 18.75 15.82 0.89
N ALA A 160 18.02 16.65 1.66
CA ALA A 160 17.86 18.07 1.41
C ALA A 160 18.93 18.94 2.09
N LYS A 161 19.84 18.38 2.91
CA LYS A 161 20.91 19.15 3.52
C LYS A 161 22.15 19.14 2.62
N PRO A 162 22.48 20.26 1.93
CA PRO A 162 23.69 20.32 1.12
C PRO A 162 24.91 20.06 2.02
N HIS A 163 25.79 19.20 1.56
CA HIS A 163 27.08 18.98 2.18
C HIS A 163 27.85 20.31 2.16
N GLY A 164 27.94 20.97 3.31
CA GLY A 164 28.80 22.11 3.51
C GLY A 164 30.27 21.70 3.58
#